data_8c15279341e761223ed2ae6c0f43a687
#
_entry.id   8c15279341e761223ed2ae6c0f43a687
#
_cell.length_a   1.000
_cell.length_b   1.000
_cell.length_c   1.000
_cell.angle_alpha   90.00
_cell.angle_beta   90.00
_cell.angle_gamma   90.00
#
_symmetry.space_group_name_H-M   'P 1'
#
loop_
_entity.id
_entity.type
_entity.pdbx_description
1 polymer ?
#
loop_
_entity_poly.entity_id
_entity_poly.type
_entity_poly.pdbx_seq_one_letter_code
_entity_poly.pdbx_strand_id
1 'polypeptide(L)'
;MRVTNLNPADTIGASAWLVETGGHRILLDAGTCPGVEGRAGLPLYSQVADQDVDAIAISHCHQDHCGSLPVALRYFPRARVLMTEPSYFLIERVLHNSVNVMKRQRIERNIPDYPLFHHNEVDEFSYLFQGFKYG
;
A
#
# COMPACT_ATOMS: atom_id res chain seq x y z
N MET A 1 -19.39 -5.38 -12.86
CA MET A 1 -18.29 -5.27 -11.88
C MET A 1 -17.05 -5.96 -12.45
N ARG A 2 -15.90 -5.34 -12.28
CA ARG A 2 -14.62 -5.87 -12.75
C ARG A 2 -13.64 -5.90 -11.58
N VAL A 3 -12.94 -7.02 -11.40
CA VAL A 3 -11.94 -7.17 -10.34
C VAL A 3 -10.60 -7.54 -10.97
N THR A 4 -9.57 -6.78 -10.65
CA THR A 4 -8.21 -6.98 -11.17
C THR A 4 -7.27 -7.27 -10.01
N ASN A 5 -6.59 -8.40 -10.04
CA ASN A 5 -5.56 -8.75 -9.07
C ASN A 5 -4.22 -8.12 -9.49
N LEU A 6 -3.69 -7.24 -8.67
CA LEU A 6 -2.39 -6.59 -8.94
C LEU A 6 -1.21 -7.31 -8.27
N ASN A 7 -1.46 -8.39 -7.53
CA ASN A 7 -0.39 -9.18 -6.94
C ASN A 7 0.44 -9.85 -8.03
N PRO A 8 1.77 -9.64 -8.07
CA PRO A 8 2.62 -10.23 -9.11
C PRO A 8 2.86 -11.73 -8.95
N ALA A 9 2.56 -12.30 -7.79
CA ALA A 9 2.80 -13.70 -7.48
C ALA A 9 1.50 -14.49 -7.36
N ASP A 10 1.55 -15.80 -7.61
CA ASP A 10 0.40 -16.70 -7.44
C ASP A 10 0.24 -17.18 -6.00
N THR A 11 1.10 -16.72 -5.10
CA THR A 11 1.08 -17.07 -3.67
C THR A 11 0.58 -15.90 -2.82
N ILE A 12 0.44 -16.13 -1.51
CA ILE A 12 0.16 -15.06 -0.55
C ILE A 12 1.26 -14.01 -0.67
N GLY A 13 0.87 -12.78 -0.97
CA GLY A 13 1.86 -11.75 -1.22
C GLY A 13 1.27 -10.36 -1.14
N ALA A 14 1.73 -9.49 -2.01
CA ALA A 14 1.33 -8.10 -2.07
C ALA A 14 -0.16 -7.98 -2.41
N SER A 15 -1.02 -8.04 -1.38
CA SER A 15 -2.47 -7.94 -1.57
C SER A 15 -2.82 -6.56 -2.14
N ALA A 16 -3.42 -6.56 -3.32
CA ALA A 16 -3.93 -5.36 -3.98
C ALA A 16 -4.92 -5.77 -5.07
N TRP A 17 -6.19 -5.44 -4.84
CA TRP A 17 -7.28 -5.79 -5.75
C TRP A 17 -7.98 -4.52 -6.20
N LEU A 18 -7.98 -4.25 -7.49
CA LEU A 18 -8.71 -3.12 -8.05
C LEU A 18 -10.12 -3.58 -8.40
N VAL A 19 -11.11 -2.97 -7.76
CA VAL A 19 -12.54 -3.26 -8.00
C VAL A 19 -13.16 -2.06 -8.71
N GLU A 20 -13.79 -2.33 -9.86
CA GLU A 20 -14.49 -1.33 -10.67
C GLU A 20 -15.97 -1.67 -10.69
N THR A 21 -16.80 -0.77 -10.21
CA THR A 21 -18.25 -0.95 -10.18
C THR A 21 -18.97 0.39 -10.17
N GLY A 22 -20.04 0.51 -10.93
CA GLY A 22 -20.90 1.70 -10.92
C GLY A 22 -20.16 3.01 -11.26
N GLY A 23 -19.13 2.96 -12.10
CA GLY A 23 -18.34 4.13 -12.43
C GLY A 23 -17.29 4.52 -11.39
N HIS A 24 -17.14 3.71 -10.34
CA HIS A 24 -16.16 3.93 -9.28
C HIS A 24 -15.07 2.87 -9.30
N ARG A 25 -13.89 3.24 -8.81
CA ARG A 25 -12.76 2.31 -8.64
C ARG A 25 -12.25 2.38 -7.22
N ILE A 26 -12.12 1.21 -6.60
CA ILE A 26 -11.62 1.07 -5.24
C ILE A 26 -10.48 0.05 -5.23
N LEU A 27 -9.35 0.45 -4.66
CA LEU A 27 -8.25 -0.46 -4.42
C LEU A 27 -8.42 -1.08 -3.04
N LEU A 28 -8.50 -2.41 -2.99
CA LEU A 28 -8.56 -3.15 -1.73
C LEU A 28 -7.16 -3.62 -1.36
N ASP A 29 -6.64 -3.08 -0.29
CA ASP A 29 -5.29 -3.25 0.21
C ASP A 29 -4.19 -2.72 -0.72
N ALA A 30 -3.03 -2.49 -0.13
CA ALA A 30 -1.82 -2.00 -0.79
C ALA A 30 -0.61 -2.62 -0.07
N GLY A 31 -0.37 -3.89 -0.31
CA GLY A 31 0.61 -4.70 0.42
C GLY A 31 1.95 -4.82 -0.26
N THR A 32 2.87 -5.47 0.43
CA THR A 32 4.15 -5.93 -0.12
C THR A 32 4.22 -7.45 -0.01
N CYS A 33 4.94 -8.09 -0.93
CA CYS A 33 5.06 -9.54 -0.94
C CYS A 33 6.11 -9.99 0.09
N PRO A 34 5.73 -10.80 1.09
CA PRO A 34 6.70 -11.32 2.05
C PRO A 34 7.78 -12.15 1.37
N GLY A 35 9.04 -11.95 1.78
CA GLY A 35 10.16 -12.72 1.25
C GLY A 35 10.63 -12.30 -0.14
N VAL A 36 10.02 -11.31 -0.77
CA VAL A 36 10.47 -10.74 -2.03
C VAL A 36 11.01 -9.34 -1.77
N GLU A 37 12.27 -9.13 -2.07
CA GLU A 37 12.98 -7.89 -1.77
C GLU A 37 12.86 -6.87 -2.89
N GLY A 38 12.85 -5.59 -2.50
CA GLY A 38 12.87 -4.48 -3.44
C GLY A 38 11.54 -4.31 -4.20
N ARG A 39 11.63 -3.73 -5.37
CA ARG A 39 10.45 -3.39 -6.19
C ARG A 39 9.69 -4.60 -6.68
N ALA A 40 10.34 -5.75 -6.79
CA ALA A 40 9.68 -6.99 -7.20
C ALA A 40 8.61 -7.43 -6.20
N GLY A 41 8.65 -6.93 -4.95
CA GLY A 41 7.64 -7.20 -3.94
C GLY A 41 6.42 -6.28 -3.98
N LEU A 42 6.38 -5.33 -4.90
CA LEU A 42 5.26 -4.39 -5.03
C LEU A 42 4.15 -4.96 -5.92
N PRO A 43 2.89 -4.55 -5.67
CA PRO A 43 1.81 -4.79 -6.62
C PRO A 43 2.09 -4.13 -7.97
N LEU A 44 1.43 -4.61 -9.01
CA LEU A 44 1.60 -4.16 -10.39
C LEU A 44 0.81 -2.86 -10.66
N TYR A 45 1.03 -1.83 -9.87
CA TYR A 45 0.33 -0.55 -9.98
C TYR A 45 0.50 0.10 -11.37
N SER A 46 1.65 -0.09 -12.01
CA SER A 46 1.93 0.47 -13.32
C SER A 46 0.95 -0.02 -14.39
N GLN A 47 0.34 -1.18 -14.22
CA GLN A 47 -0.65 -1.71 -15.16
C GLN A 47 -1.96 -0.92 -15.17
N VAL A 48 -2.24 -0.19 -14.08
CA VAL A 48 -3.48 0.57 -13.92
C VAL A 48 -3.19 2.05 -13.62
N ALA A 49 -1.99 2.51 -13.89
CA ALA A 49 -1.53 3.86 -13.55
C ALA A 49 -2.29 4.97 -14.30
N ASP A 50 -2.93 4.65 -15.42
CA ASP A 50 -3.74 5.57 -16.22
C ASP A 50 -5.17 5.72 -15.70
N GLN A 51 -5.54 4.97 -14.66
CA GLN A 51 -6.89 4.97 -14.11
C GLN A 51 -6.95 5.77 -12.82
N ASP A 52 -8.04 6.53 -12.63
CA ASP A 52 -8.29 7.20 -11.36
C ASP A 52 -8.87 6.20 -10.36
N VAL A 53 -8.35 6.21 -9.14
CA VAL A 53 -8.87 5.40 -8.04
C VAL A 53 -9.52 6.32 -7.02
N ASP A 54 -10.78 6.06 -6.70
CA ASP A 54 -11.56 6.91 -5.80
C ASP A 54 -11.19 6.69 -4.33
N ALA A 55 -10.87 5.45 -3.97
CA ALA A 55 -10.54 5.11 -2.59
C ALA A 55 -9.60 3.92 -2.54
N ILE A 56 -8.79 3.89 -1.48
CA ILE A 56 -7.97 2.74 -1.09
C ILE A 56 -8.47 2.31 0.27
N ALA A 57 -8.97 1.08 0.38
CA ALA A 57 -9.46 0.52 1.62
C ALA A 57 -8.44 -0.48 2.16
N ILE A 58 -7.94 -0.24 3.38
CA ILE A 58 -6.96 -1.10 4.04
C ILE A 58 -7.67 -1.99 5.03
N SER A 59 -7.52 -3.31 4.86
CA SER A 59 -8.17 -4.29 5.73
C SER A 59 -7.53 -4.34 7.13
N HIS A 60 -6.20 -4.33 7.19
CA HIS A 60 -5.45 -4.30 8.46
C HIS A 60 -3.97 -3.92 8.21
N CYS A 61 -3.21 -3.72 9.30
CA CYS A 61 -1.87 -3.13 9.25
C CYS A 61 -0.73 -4.14 9.09
N HIS A 62 -0.95 -5.32 8.54
CA HIS A 62 0.15 -6.21 8.17
C HIS A 62 0.80 -5.78 6.86
N GLN A 63 2.11 -6.01 6.72
CA GLN A 63 2.89 -5.55 5.57
C GLN A 63 2.35 -6.07 4.23
N ASP A 64 1.86 -7.30 4.19
CA ASP A 64 1.26 -7.87 2.99
C ASP A 64 -0.08 -7.25 2.59
N HIS A 65 -0.62 -6.34 3.42
CA HIS A 65 -1.88 -5.63 3.16
C HIS A 65 -1.74 -4.10 3.14
N CYS A 66 -0.75 -3.53 3.82
CA CYS A 66 -0.58 -2.08 3.87
C CYS A 66 0.82 -1.58 3.54
N GLY A 67 1.77 -2.48 3.34
CA GLY A 67 3.20 -2.15 3.27
C GLY A 67 3.62 -1.28 2.09
N SER A 68 2.81 -1.16 1.04
CA SER A 68 3.08 -0.30 -0.10
C SER A 68 2.10 0.87 -0.25
N LEU A 69 1.34 1.19 0.79
CA LEU A 69 0.36 2.27 0.73
C LEU A 69 0.95 3.61 0.23
N PRO A 70 2.12 4.07 0.70
CA PRO A 70 2.70 5.30 0.16
C PRO A 70 3.03 5.21 -1.34
N VAL A 71 3.45 4.04 -1.81
CA VAL A 71 3.70 3.82 -3.24
C VAL A 71 2.39 3.89 -4.02
N ALA A 72 1.33 3.24 -3.51
CA ALA A 72 0.01 3.32 -4.14
C ALA A 72 -0.48 4.77 -4.26
N LEU A 73 -0.24 5.59 -3.24
CA LEU A 73 -0.64 7.00 -3.27
C LEU A 73 0.17 7.86 -4.24
N ARG A 74 1.37 7.44 -4.63
CA ARG A 74 2.09 8.08 -5.73
C ARG A 74 1.37 7.87 -7.06
N TYR A 75 0.81 6.67 -7.27
CA TYR A 75 0.05 6.35 -8.47
C TYR A 75 -1.35 6.94 -8.45
N PHE A 76 -1.96 7.01 -7.27
CA PHE A 76 -3.36 7.42 -7.09
C PHE A 76 -3.46 8.53 -6.04
N PRO A 77 -2.91 9.73 -6.32
CA PRO A 77 -2.79 10.78 -5.31
C PRO A 77 -4.13 11.39 -4.88
N ARG A 78 -5.20 11.14 -5.62
CA ARG A 78 -6.54 11.65 -5.30
C ARG A 78 -7.39 10.66 -4.52
N ALA A 79 -6.88 9.45 -4.28
CA ALA A 79 -7.64 8.43 -3.59
C ALA A 79 -7.83 8.78 -2.10
N ARG A 80 -9.03 8.54 -1.60
CA ARG A 80 -9.30 8.57 -0.16
C ARG A 80 -8.76 7.27 0.44
N VAL A 81 -8.23 7.33 1.65
CA VAL A 81 -7.70 6.15 2.34
C VAL A 81 -8.60 5.80 3.51
N LEU A 82 -9.21 4.63 3.45
CA LEU A 82 -10.21 4.18 4.42
C LEU A 82 -9.70 2.96 5.16
N MET A 83 -9.89 2.93 6.47
CA MET A 83 -9.48 1.80 7.30
C MET A 83 -10.28 1.76 8.60
N THR A 84 -10.17 0.67 9.35
CA THR A 84 -10.75 0.61 10.69
C THR A 84 -10.00 1.55 11.64
N GLU A 85 -10.67 1.98 12.71
CA GLU A 85 -10.05 2.88 13.69
C GLU A 85 -8.78 2.28 14.32
N PRO A 86 -8.73 1.00 14.72
CA PRO A 86 -7.47 0.41 15.21
C PRO A 86 -6.33 0.51 14.21
N SER A 87 -6.59 0.26 12.93
CA SER A 87 -5.58 0.41 11.88
C SER A 87 -5.12 1.86 11.73
N TYR A 88 -6.06 2.80 11.79
CA TYR A 88 -5.76 4.22 11.70
C TYR A 88 -4.72 4.67 12.76
N PHE A 89 -4.86 4.19 14.00
CA PHE A 89 -3.94 4.55 15.06
C PHE A 89 -2.56 3.89 14.94
N LEU A 90 -2.44 2.80 14.19
CA LEU A 90 -1.20 2.03 14.10
C LEU A 90 -0.44 2.26 12.80
N ILE A 91 -1.12 2.62 11.72
CA ILE A 91 -0.54 2.56 10.38
C ILE A 91 0.66 3.49 10.17
N GLU A 92 0.63 4.69 10.70
CA GLU A 92 1.78 5.60 10.57
C GLU A 92 3.03 4.99 11.20
N ARG A 93 2.88 4.42 12.39
CA ARG A 93 3.99 3.78 13.09
C ARG A 93 4.53 2.60 12.31
N VAL A 94 3.64 1.77 11.77
CA VAL A 94 4.01 0.61 10.95
C VAL A 94 4.79 1.05 9.73
N LEU A 95 4.31 2.08 9.03
CA LEU A 95 4.96 2.57 7.81
C LEU A 95 6.30 3.26 8.10
N HIS A 96 6.40 4.06 9.16
CA HIS A 96 7.69 4.65 9.56
C HIS A 96 8.70 3.59 9.97
N ASN A 97 8.26 2.57 10.70
CA ASN A 97 9.14 1.44 11.06
C ASN A 97 9.61 0.71 9.80
N SER A 98 8.73 0.54 8.83
CA SER A 98 9.06 -0.08 7.55
C SER A 98 10.16 0.69 6.80
N VAL A 99 10.11 2.02 6.81
CA VAL A 99 11.18 2.85 6.23
C VAL A 99 12.53 2.56 6.91
N ASN A 100 12.55 2.51 8.24
CA ASN A 100 13.77 2.25 8.99
C ASN A 100 14.34 0.86 8.69
N VAL A 101 13.47 -0.15 8.59
CA VAL A 101 13.89 -1.53 8.23
C VAL A 101 14.46 -1.55 6.82
N MET A 102 13.80 -0.92 5.85
CA MET A 102 14.27 -0.87 4.46
C MET A 102 15.62 -0.14 4.33
N LYS A 103 15.81 0.96 5.06
CA LYS A 103 17.11 1.67 5.07
C LYS A 103 18.24 0.79 5.58
N ARG A 104 17.98 0.02 6.64
CA ARG A 104 18.95 -0.92 7.19
C ARG A 104 19.25 -2.05 6.22
N GLN A 105 18.23 -2.64 5.61
CA GLN A 105 18.36 -3.72 4.64
C GLN A 105 19.07 -3.27 3.36
N ARG A 106 18.92 -2.01 2.96
CA ARG A 106 19.67 -1.45 1.85
C ARG A 106 21.17 -1.66 2.04
N ILE A 107 21.66 -1.42 3.25
CA ILE A 107 23.08 -1.53 3.59
C ILE A 107 23.47 -2.98 3.86
N GLU A 108 22.71 -3.66 4.73
CA GLU A 108 23.07 -5.02 5.18
C GLU A 108 22.92 -6.08 4.09
N ARG A 109 21.94 -5.92 3.20
CA ARG A 109 21.62 -6.89 2.14
C ARG A 109 21.94 -6.38 0.75
N ASN A 110 22.45 -5.17 0.64
CA ASN A 110 22.78 -4.53 -0.64
C ASN A 110 21.58 -4.50 -1.60
N ILE A 111 20.46 -3.96 -1.14
CA ILE A 111 19.24 -3.80 -1.93
C ILE A 111 19.10 -2.34 -2.36
N PRO A 112 19.53 -1.96 -3.57
CA PRO A 112 19.56 -0.56 -4.00
C PRO A 112 18.17 0.07 -4.14
N ASP A 113 17.12 -0.74 -4.32
CA ASP A 113 15.74 -0.24 -4.43
C ASP A 113 15.21 0.35 -3.13
N TYR A 114 15.77 -0.04 -1.99
CA TYR A 114 15.27 0.40 -0.69
C TYR A 114 15.79 1.78 -0.30
N PRO A 115 15.04 2.59 0.43
CA PRO A 115 13.64 2.34 0.78
C PRO A 115 12.71 2.62 -0.39
N LEU A 116 11.59 1.89 -0.46
CA LEU A 116 10.58 2.05 -1.50
C LEU A 116 9.80 3.36 -1.32
N PHE A 117 9.76 3.89 -0.12
CA PHE A 117 9.19 5.18 0.21
C PHE A 117 9.93 5.77 1.43
N HIS A 118 9.72 7.06 1.69
CA HIS A 118 10.47 7.80 2.71
C HIS A 118 9.56 8.29 3.83
N HIS A 119 10.14 8.68 4.97
CA HIS A 119 9.39 9.19 6.12
C HIS A 119 8.54 10.41 5.77
N ASN A 120 9.06 11.32 4.95
CA ASN A 120 8.30 12.51 4.55
C ASN A 120 7.06 12.16 3.74
N GLU A 121 7.09 11.08 2.96
CA GLU A 121 5.91 10.63 2.22
C GLU A 121 4.83 10.09 3.17
N VAL A 122 5.24 9.34 4.20
CA VAL A 122 4.30 8.85 5.21
C VAL A 122 3.63 10.02 5.93
N ASP A 123 4.41 11.03 6.34
CA ASP A 123 3.87 12.21 7.02
C ASP A 123 2.96 13.03 6.11
N GLU A 124 3.34 13.17 4.84
CA GLU A 124 2.57 13.92 3.86
C GLU A 124 1.22 13.27 3.57
N PHE A 125 1.19 11.95 3.47
CA PHE A 125 -0.04 11.23 3.13
C PHE A 125 -0.91 10.90 4.35
N SER A 126 -0.37 10.95 5.57
CA SER A 126 -1.10 10.50 6.76
C SER A 126 -2.39 11.28 7.03
N TYR A 127 -2.45 12.55 6.66
CA TYR A 127 -3.65 13.35 6.84
C TYR A 127 -4.82 12.92 5.94
N LEU A 128 -4.55 12.12 4.91
CA LEU A 128 -5.58 11.54 4.05
C LEU A 128 -6.23 10.31 4.68
N PHE A 129 -5.63 9.75 5.72
CA PHE A 129 -6.11 8.51 6.33
C PHE A 129 -7.39 8.77 7.13
N GLN A 130 -8.40 7.94 6.92
CA GLN A 130 -9.68 8.03 7.60
C GLN A 130 -9.99 6.72 8.32
N GLY A 131 -10.16 6.79 9.64
CA GLY A 131 -10.52 5.65 10.47
C GLY A 131 -12.01 5.57 10.71
N PHE A 132 -12.56 4.35 10.68
CA PHE A 132 -13.97 4.09 10.91
C PHE A 132 -14.14 3.10 12.05
N LYS A 133 -15.13 3.38 12.91
CA LYS A 133 -15.50 2.47 14.00
C LYS A 133 -16.36 1.35 13.47
N TYR A 134 -16.26 0.20 14.12
CA TYR A 134 -17.18 -0.90 13.87
C TYR A 134 -18.59 -0.54 14.39
N GLY A 135 -19.55 -1.01 13.69
CA GLY A 135 -20.92 -0.93 14.10
C GLY A 135 -21.71 0.20 13.58
#